data_c38810d96991a0f88ab12074a5159592
#
_entry.id   c38810d96991a0f88ab12074a5159592
#
_cell.length_a   1.000
_cell.length_b   1.000
_cell.length_c   1.000
_cell.angle_alpha   90.00
_cell.angle_beta   90.00
_cell.angle_gamma   90.00
#
_symmetry.space_group_name_H-M   'P 1'
#
loop_
_entity.id
_entity.type
_entity.pdbx_description
1 polymer ?
#
loop_
_entity_poly.entity_id
_entity_poly.type
_entity_poly.pdbx_seq_one_letter_code
_entity_poly.pdbx_strand_id
1 'polypeptide(L)'
;MSFDEGLYEWAKEALEPLGIVSLRRMMGAAVLYLDGTIFAVVEDEIWFKADADSAAIWDAEGCARFTFTDKDGKVETMNYRRAPTDVYDDVEAMQRWASLAVEAGLRSAAKKRPKKPKGAPPV
;
A
#
# COMPACT_ATOMS: atom_id res chain seq x y z
N MET A 1 -5.88 6.89 18.48
CA MET A 1 -5.68 7.99 17.59
C MET A 1 -5.89 7.56 16.15
N SER A 2 -6.46 8.40 15.42
CA SER A 2 -6.79 8.04 14.06
C SER A 2 -5.69 8.48 13.10
N PHE A 3 -5.79 7.99 11.89
CA PHE A 3 -4.92 8.37 10.81
C PHE A 3 -5.29 9.77 10.32
N ASP A 4 -4.43 10.33 9.48
CA ASP A 4 -4.67 11.65 8.90
C ASP A 4 -5.70 11.51 7.78
N GLU A 5 -6.93 11.92 8.06
CA GLU A 5 -8.02 11.79 7.09
C GLU A 5 -7.80 12.66 5.87
N GLY A 6 -7.09 13.76 6.01
CA GLY A 6 -6.77 14.60 4.86
C GLY A 6 -5.92 13.87 3.83
N LEU A 7 -5.04 13.00 4.28
CA LEU A 7 -4.23 12.20 3.36
C LEU A 7 -5.10 11.21 2.59
N TYR A 8 -6.08 10.60 3.28
CA TYR A 8 -7.00 9.70 2.59
C TYR A 8 -7.80 10.46 1.53
N GLU A 9 -8.34 11.63 1.90
CA GLU A 9 -9.13 12.39 0.95
C GLU A 9 -8.27 12.85 -0.23
N TRP A 10 -7.04 13.24 0.04
CA TRP A 10 -6.12 13.61 -1.03
C TRP A 10 -5.87 12.45 -1.99
N ALA A 11 -5.58 11.26 -1.44
CA ALA A 11 -5.33 10.09 -2.27
C ALA A 11 -6.56 9.74 -3.08
N LYS A 12 -7.73 9.79 -2.46
CA LYS A 12 -8.98 9.46 -3.13
C LYS A 12 -9.21 10.40 -4.31
N GLU A 13 -8.99 11.68 -4.11
CA GLU A 13 -9.19 12.67 -5.16
C GLU A 13 -8.18 12.52 -6.28
N ALA A 14 -6.90 12.36 -5.92
CA ALA A 14 -5.84 12.28 -6.90
C ALA A 14 -5.93 11.02 -7.75
N LEU A 15 -6.44 9.94 -7.16
CA LEU A 15 -6.49 8.64 -7.84
C LEU A 15 -7.84 8.37 -8.49
N GLU A 16 -8.76 9.31 -8.43
CA GLU A 16 -10.09 9.10 -8.99
C GLU A 16 -10.07 8.65 -10.44
N PRO A 17 -9.21 9.19 -11.31
CA PRO A 17 -9.20 8.72 -12.69
C PRO A 17 -8.73 7.27 -12.85
N LEU A 18 -8.06 6.71 -11.85
CA LEU A 18 -7.57 5.35 -11.91
C LEU A 18 -8.53 4.34 -11.32
N GLY A 19 -9.43 4.77 -10.44
CA GLY A 19 -10.39 3.88 -9.83
C GLY A 19 -10.92 4.43 -8.53
N ILE A 20 -11.63 3.59 -7.81
CA ILE A 20 -12.30 3.97 -6.56
C ILE A 20 -11.41 3.59 -5.39
N VAL A 21 -11.05 4.61 -4.60
CA VAL A 21 -10.26 4.40 -3.38
C VAL A 21 -11.21 4.21 -2.21
N SER A 22 -10.98 3.16 -1.46
CA SER A 22 -11.73 2.89 -0.22
C SER A 22 -10.75 2.63 0.89
N LEU A 23 -11.24 2.61 2.12
CA LEU A 23 -10.36 2.40 3.26
C LEU A 23 -10.99 1.41 4.25
N ARG A 24 -10.11 0.80 5.04
CA ARG A 24 -10.49 0.02 6.20
C ARG A 24 -9.67 0.50 7.37
N ARG A 25 -10.34 0.85 8.46
CA ARG A 25 -9.63 1.31 9.66
C ARG A 25 -9.00 0.14 10.38
N MET A 26 -7.80 0.37 10.92
CA MET A 26 -7.09 -0.71 11.58
C MET A 26 -6.08 -0.11 12.56
N MET A 27 -6.37 -0.21 13.86
CA MET A 27 -5.42 0.11 14.93
C MET A 27 -4.76 1.47 14.78
N GLY A 28 -5.58 2.49 14.51
CA GLY A 28 -5.08 3.84 14.40
C GLY A 28 -4.56 4.21 13.03
N ALA A 29 -4.63 3.28 12.08
CA ALA A 29 -4.21 3.53 10.71
C ALA A 29 -5.37 3.23 9.78
N ALA A 30 -5.20 3.55 8.51
CA ALA A 30 -6.15 3.18 7.48
C ALA A 30 -5.42 2.42 6.39
N VAL A 31 -6.01 1.31 5.98
CA VAL A 31 -5.51 0.54 4.85
C VAL A 31 -6.30 0.97 3.65
N LEU A 32 -5.61 1.36 2.58
CA LEU A 32 -6.26 1.88 1.38
C LEU A 32 -6.29 0.84 0.27
N TYR A 33 -7.40 0.83 -0.45
CA TYR A 33 -7.63 -0.08 -1.56
C TYR A 33 -8.00 0.73 -2.79
N LEU A 34 -7.52 0.30 -3.96
CA LEU A 34 -7.97 0.85 -5.23
C LEU A 34 -8.73 -0.24 -5.95
N ASP A 35 -10.03 -0.02 -6.17
CA ASP A 35 -10.92 -1.04 -6.76
C ASP A 35 -10.77 -2.38 -6.06
N GLY A 36 -10.63 -2.34 -4.73
CA GLY A 36 -10.53 -3.55 -3.92
C GLY A 36 -9.14 -4.12 -3.77
N THR A 37 -8.14 -3.55 -4.40
CA THR A 37 -6.75 -4.02 -4.29
C THR A 37 -6.00 -3.16 -3.29
N ILE A 38 -5.43 -3.81 -2.27
CA ILE A 38 -4.66 -3.10 -1.26
C ILE A 38 -3.44 -2.45 -1.89
N PHE A 39 -3.14 -1.20 -1.53
CA PHE A 39 -1.97 -0.53 -2.07
C PHE A 39 -1.25 0.39 -1.10
N ALA A 40 -1.85 0.73 0.03
CA ALA A 40 -1.21 1.70 0.91
C ALA A 40 -1.74 1.59 2.33
N VAL A 41 -0.97 2.12 3.25
CA VAL A 41 -1.38 2.30 4.65
C VAL A 41 -1.13 3.77 4.96
N VAL A 42 -2.09 4.40 5.64
CA VAL A 42 -2.00 5.80 6.03
C VAL A 42 -2.04 5.90 7.55
N GLU A 43 -1.07 6.59 8.10
CA GLU A 43 -1.08 7.02 9.50
C GLU A 43 -0.98 8.53 9.48
N ASP A 44 0.18 9.08 9.85
CA ASP A 44 0.45 10.50 9.64
C ASP A 44 1.21 10.73 8.34
N GLU A 45 1.52 9.66 7.62
CA GLU A 45 2.09 9.73 6.27
C GLU A 45 1.63 8.49 5.52
N ILE A 46 1.89 8.48 4.23
CA ILE A 46 1.46 7.39 3.36
C ILE A 46 2.61 6.41 3.19
N TRP A 47 2.28 5.11 3.31
CA TRP A 47 3.21 4.02 3.09
C TRP A 47 2.65 3.16 1.96
N PHE A 48 3.39 3.08 0.85
CA PHE A 48 2.94 2.33 -0.32
C PHE A 48 3.36 0.87 -0.23
N LYS A 49 2.49 0.00 -0.71
CA LYS A 49 2.79 -1.42 -0.73
C LYS A 49 3.89 -1.71 -1.74
N ALA A 50 4.82 -2.58 -1.35
CA ALA A 50 5.95 -2.95 -2.19
C ALA A 50 6.08 -4.48 -2.20
N ASP A 51 6.97 -4.96 -3.04
CA ASP A 51 7.31 -6.38 -3.06
C ASP A 51 8.70 -6.50 -3.69
N ALA A 52 9.16 -7.75 -3.85
CA ALA A 52 10.49 -7.98 -4.40
C ALA A 52 10.63 -7.41 -5.81
N ASP A 53 9.56 -7.47 -6.59
CA ASP A 53 9.60 -7.00 -7.98
C ASP A 53 9.73 -5.48 -8.07
N SER A 54 9.24 -4.75 -7.08
CA SER A 54 9.28 -3.29 -7.11
C SER A 54 10.37 -2.71 -6.21
N ALA A 55 11.06 -3.54 -5.43
CA ALA A 55 11.99 -3.06 -4.40
C ALA A 55 13.07 -2.15 -4.97
N ALA A 56 13.63 -2.49 -6.13
CA ALA A 56 14.71 -1.70 -6.70
C ALA A 56 14.26 -0.29 -7.06
N ILE A 57 13.01 -0.15 -7.50
CA ILE A 57 12.47 1.15 -7.85
C ILE A 57 12.33 2.02 -6.61
N TRP A 58 11.81 1.44 -5.53
CA TRP A 58 11.67 2.17 -4.28
C TRP A 58 13.03 2.53 -3.70
N ASP A 59 13.99 1.60 -3.78
CA ASP A 59 15.34 1.85 -3.28
C ASP A 59 16.01 2.98 -4.05
N ALA A 60 15.82 3.01 -5.37
CA ALA A 60 16.41 4.07 -6.20
C ALA A 60 15.86 5.45 -5.81
N GLU A 61 14.61 5.48 -5.34
CA GLU A 61 13.98 6.73 -4.93
C GLU A 61 14.32 7.08 -3.48
N GLY A 62 14.98 6.19 -2.76
CA GLY A 62 15.34 6.46 -1.37
C GLY A 62 14.20 6.26 -0.39
N CYS A 63 13.22 5.44 -0.75
CA CYS A 63 12.03 5.24 0.09
C CYS A 63 12.30 4.20 1.16
N ALA A 64 12.24 4.63 2.41
CA ALA A 64 12.53 3.76 3.55
C ALA A 64 11.49 2.67 3.71
N ARG A 65 11.93 1.52 4.21
CA ARG A 65 11.02 0.44 4.55
C ARG A 65 10.28 0.74 5.84
N PHE A 66 9.04 0.28 5.90
CA PHE A 66 8.28 0.36 7.14
C PHE A 66 8.83 -0.67 8.12
N THR A 67 9.15 -0.23 9.34
CA THR A 67 9.60 -1.13 10.40
C THR A 67 8.79 -0.88 11.65
N PHE A 68 8.68 -1.90 12.48
CA PHE A 68 8.02 -1.76 13.77
C PHE A 68 8.71 -2.69 14.75
N THR A 69 8.51 -2.41 16.04
CA THR A 69 9.06 -3.25 17.11
C THR A 69 7.89 -4.03 17.71
N ASP A 70 7.99 -5.35 17.71
CA ASP A 70 6.92 -6.16 18.27
C ASP A 70 7.03 -6.17 19.79
N LYS A 71 6.09 -6.87 20.43
CA LYS A 71 6.03 -6.86 21.89
C LYS A 71 7.22 -7.55 22.54
N ASP A 72 7.95 -8.34 21.79
CA ASP A 72 9.15 -8.99 22.31
C ASP A 72 10.41 -8.16 22.12
N GLY A 73 10.25 -6.95 21.61
CA GLY A 73 11.37 -6.06 21.37
C GLY A 73 12.11 -6.32 20.06
N LYS A 74 11.58 -7.21 19.25
CA LYS A 74 12.21 -7.55 17.97
C LYS A 74 11.77 -6.59 16.89
N VAL A 75 12.72 -6.12 16.09
CA VAL A 75 12.42 -5.22 14.99
C VAL A 75 12.02 -6.05 13.76
N GLU A 76 10.84 -5.72 13.21
CA GLU A 76 10.31 -6.40 12.04
C GLU A 76 10.11 -5.40 10.93
N THR A 77 10.15 -5.87 9.69
CA THR A 77 9.85 -5.03 8.53
C THR A 77 8.62 -5.55 7.82
N MET A 78 7.93 -4.63 7.17
CA MET A 78 6.81 -4.99 6.32
C MET A 78 7.10 -4.50 4.91
N ASN A 79 6.43 -5.07 3.93
CA ASN A 79 6.64 -4.71 2.54
C ASN A 79 5.88 -3.45 2.18
N TYR A 80 6.21 -2.38 2.89
CA TYR A 80 5.65 -1.05 2.63
C TYR A 80 6.81 -0.07 2.62
N ARG A 81 6.68 0.95 1.78
CA ARG A 81 7.72 1.97 1.63
C ARG A 81 7.13 3.34 1.87
N ARG A 82 7.90 4.20 2.53
CA ARG A 82 7.49 5.58 2.75
C ARG A 82 7.28 6.25 1.40
N ALA A 83 6.18 6.97 1.26
CA ALA A 83 5.87 7.64 0.00
C ALA A 83 6.91 8.72 -0.29
N PRO A 84 7.29 8.89 -1.56
CA PRO A 84 8.11 10.04 -1.93
C PRO A 84 7.38 11.32 -1.59
N THR A 85 8.13 12.36 -1.23
CA THR A 85 7.51 13.59 -0.71
C THR A 85 6.63 14.28 -1.72
N ASP A 86 6.90 14.13 -3.02
CA ASP A 86 6.10 14.82 -4.03
C ASP A 86 4.68 14.24 -4.18
N VAL A 87 4.40 13.06 -3.61
CA VAL A 87 3.03 12.54 -3.70
C VAL A 87 2.03 13.40 -2.93
N TYR A 88 2.52 14.22 -1.98
CA TYR A 88 1.61 14.96 -1.12
C TYR A 88 1.08 16.23 -1.77
N ASP A 89 1.63 16.66 -2.90
CA ASP A 89 1.17 17.88 -3.55
C ASP A 89 1.19 17.78 -5.08
N ASP A 90 1.43 16.62 -5.64
CA ASP A 90 1.51 16.43 -7.08
C ASP A 90 0.64 15.23 -7.47
N VAL A 91 -0.45 15.53 -8.19
CA VAL A 91 -1.40 14.49 -8.59
C VAL A 91 -0.72 13.43 -9.43
N GLU A 92 0.14 13.83 -10.36
CA GLU A 92 0.78 12.85 -11.24
C GLU A 92 1.76 11.96 -10.47
N ALA A 93 2.46 12.54 -9.50
CA ALA A 93 3.34 11.74 -8.65
C ALA A 93 2.53 10.72 -7.85
N MET A 94 1.41 11.15 -7.28
CA MET A 94 0.55 10.23 -6.55
C MET A 94 0.08 9.10 -7.47
N GLN A 95 -0.36 9.42 -8.68
CA GLN A 95 -0.85 8.41 -9.61
C GLN A 95 0.25 7.42 -9.99
N ARG A 96 1.45 7.92 -10.23
CA ARG A 96 2.55 7.05 -10.63
C ARG A 96 2.95 6.09 -9.53
N TRP A 97 3.17 6.62 -8.33
CA TRP A 97 3.64 5.78 -7.23
C TRP A 97 2.55 4.85 -6.72
N ALA A 98 1.31 5.33 -6.71
CA ALA A 98 0.20 4.46 -6.30
C ALA A 98 0.00 3.32 -7.31
N SER A 99 0.17 3.59 -8.60
CA SER A 99 0.04 2.53 -9.61
C SER A 99 1.07 1.43 -9.38
N LEU A 100 2.30 1.82 -9.05
CA LEU A 100 3.33 0.82 -8.73
C LEU A 100 2.94 0.00 -7.52
N ALA A 101 2.35 0.65 -6.52
CA ALA A 101 1.90 -0.04 -5.32
C ALA A 101 0.73 -0.97 -5.61
N VAL A 102 -0.20 -0.55 -6.46
CA VAL A 102 -1.32 -1.39 -6.84
C VAL A 102 -0.83 -2.65 -7.55
N GLU A 103 0.19 -2.53 -8.39
CA GLU A 103 0.76 -3.71 -9.04
C GLU A 103 1.30 -4.70 -8.02
N ALA A 104 1.96 -4.21 -6.98
CA ALA A 104 2.43 -5.08 -5.90
C ALA A 104 1.26 -5.74 -5.19
N GLY A 105 0.18 -4.99 -4.99
CA GLY A 105 -1.02 -5.54 -4.37
C GLY A 105 -1.65 -6.64 -5.19
N LEU A 106 -1.69 -6.45 -6.50
CA LEU A 106 -2.24 -7.47 -7.39
C LEU A 106 -1.39 -8.73 -7.37
N ARG A 107 -0.07 -8.58 -7.39
CA ARG A 107 0.80 -9.76 -7.31
C ARG A 107 0.65 -10.48 -5.98
N SER A 108 0.52 -9.73 -4.90
CA SER A 108 0.34 -10.32 -3.58
C SER A 108 -0.96 -11.10 -3.49
N ALA A 109 -2.04 -10.53 -4.03
CA ALA A 109 -3.34 -11.21 -4.02
C ALA A 109 -3.28 -12.49 -4.85
N ALA A 110 -2.59 -12.46 -5.97
CA ALA A 110 -2.47 -13.65 -6.82
C ALA A 110 -1.72 -14.77 -6.11
N LYS A 111 -0.67 -14.41 -5.35
CA LYS A 111 0.09 -15.41 -4.61
C LYS A 111 -0.69 -16.03 -3.46
N LYS A 112 -1.58 -15.24 -2.86
CA LYS A 112 -2.36 -15.72 -1.72
C LYS A 112 -3.58 -16.51 -2.14
N ARG A 113 -3.96 -16.43 -3.42
CA ARG A 113 -5.14 -17.15 -3.88
C ARG A 113 -4.96 -18.63 -3.65
N PRO A 114 -5.93 -19.33 -3.01
CA PRO A 114 -5.82 -20.76 -2.80
C PRO A 114 -5.76 -21.48 -4.14
N LYS A 115 -5.00 -22.51 -4.20
CA LYS A 115 -4.90 -23.27 -5.44
C LYS A 115 -6.19 -23.97 -5.68
N LYS A 116 -6.63 -23.78 -5.77
CA LYS A 116 -7.51 -24.33 -5.76
C LYS A 116 -7.74 -25.11 -5.69
N PRO A 117 -7.88 -25.12 -5.45
CA PRO A 117 -8.16 -25.72 -5.11
C PRO A 117 -8.02 -26.43 -4.84
N LYS A 118 -7.80 -26.62 -4.52
CA LYS A 118 -7.46 -27.26 -4.18
C LYS A 118 -8.11 -27.87 -4.05
N GLY A 119 -8.57 -27.99 -4.34
CA GLY A 119 -9.01 -28.47 -4.48
C GLY A 119 -9.72 -28.40 -4.87
N ALA A 120 -10.03 -28.13 -5.12
CA ALA A 120 -10.50 -28.05 -5.58
C ALA A 120 -10.87 -28.17 -6.29
N PRO A 121 -11.22 -28.58 -6.41
CA PRO A 121 -11.52 -28.84 -6.98
C PRO A 121 -11.74 -28.65 -7.59
N PRO A 122 -11.78 -29.00 -7.89
CA PRO A 122 -11.82 -28.85 -8.44
C PRO A 122 -12.18 -28.54 -8.96
N VAL A 123 -12.35 -28.58 -8.93
CA VAL A 123 -12.45 -28.36 -9.35
C VAL A 123 -12.48 -28.38 -9.81
#